data_c301af6847d6cd8223950034a317d6fc
#
_entry.id   c301af6847d6cd8223950034a317d6fc
#
_cell.length_a   1.000
_cell.length_b   1.000
_cell.length_c   1.000
_cell.angle_alpha   90.00
_cell.angle_beta   90.00
_cell.angle_gamma   90.00
#
_symmetry.space_group_name_H-M   'P 1'
#
loop_
_entity.id
_entity.type
_entity.pdbx_description
1 polymer ?
#
loop_
_entity_poly.entity_id
_entity_poly.type
_entity_poly.pdbx_seq_one_letter_code
_entity_poly.pdbx_strand_id
1 'polypeptide(L)'
;MKTVNRLKKWFKIKMNGPPVPKCLSGKKKLKVEIMKTIICDIDGTLLNYQHDTIPQAGHTKDYTSLPGAVEKMRQWEVQGCRIIIITGRRESERTRTIAELERVGIPYDMLLMGFADSGRVLINDVNSKGTVKAHAVSLPRDQGFDEYDWSEVGL
;
A
#
# COMPACT_ATOMS: atom_id res chain seq x y z
N MET A 1 30.80 -4.33 -14.48
CA MET A 1 29.93 -4.33 -15.68
C MET A 1 28.77 -5.33 -15.67
N LYS A 2 28.35 -5.94 -14.53
CA LYS A 2 27.24 -6.93 -14.47
C LYS A 2 25.91 -6.37 -13.94
N THR A 3 25.87 -5.17 -13.39
CA THR A 3 24.69 -4.58 -12.73
C THR A 3 23.73 -3.87 -13.70
N VAL A 4 24.22 -3.35 -14.82
CA VAL A 4 23.41 -2.60 -15.82
C VAL A 4 22.50 -3.52 -16.64
N ASN A 5 22.84 -4.81 -16.79
CA ASN A 5 22.05 -5.76 -17.57
C ASN A 5 20.78 -6.25 -16.85
N ARG A 6 20.72 -6.17 -15.53
CA ARG A 6 19.56 -6.64 -14.75
C ARG A 6 18.40 -5.66 -14.81
N LEU A 7 18.68 -4.36 -14.81
CA LEU A 7 17.66 -3.30 -14.96
C LEU A 7 17.02 -3.28 -16.36
N LYS A 8 17.80 -3.53 -17.41
CA LYS A 8 17.28 -3.62 -18.79
C LYS A 8 16.36 -4.83 -19.01
N LYS A 9 16.61 -5.94 -18.31
CA LYS A 9 15.78 -7.14 -18.38
C LYS A 9 14.44 -6.93 -17.65
N TRP A 10 14.42 -6.18 -16.54
CA TRP A 10 13.22 -5.86 -15.79
C TRP A 10 12.29 -4.90 -16.56
N PHE A 11 12.85 -3.89 -17.22
CA PHE A 11 12.12 -2.97 -18.09
C PHE A 11 11.50 -3.66 -19.31
N LYS A 12 12.17 -4.68 -19.87
CA LYS A 12 11.68 -5.41 -21.05
C LYS A 12 10.52 -6.37 -20.73
N ILE A 13 10.44 -6.86 -19.49
CA ILE A 13 9.35 -7.75 -19.05
C ILE A 13 8.07 -6.95 -18.82
N LYS A 14 8.16 -5.67 -18.41
CA LYS A 14 7.00 -4.80 -18.17
C LYS A 14 6.35 -4.25 -19.45
N MET A 15 7.06 -4.32 -20.60
CA MET A 15 6.55 -3.83 -21.90
C MET A 15 5.86 -4.90 -22.75
N ASN A 16 6.02 -6.19 -22.40
CA ASN A 16 5.37 -7.31 -23.09
C ASN A 16 4.26 -7.89 -22.19
N GLY A 17 3.31 -7.07 -21.79
CA GLY A 17 2.04 -7.55 -21.23
C GLY A 17 1.32 -8.46 -22.22
N PRO A 18 0.45 -9.38 -21.73
CA PRO A 18 -0.32 -10.26 -22.60
C PRO A 18 -1.07 -9.43 -23.65
N PRO A 19 -1.26 -9.96 -24.88
CA PRO A 19 -1.91 -9.22 -25.96
C PRO A 19 -3.30 -8.77 -25.53
N VAL A 20 -3.57 -7.47 -25.69
CA VAL A 20 -4.86 -6.86 -25.39
C VAL A 20 -5.92 -7.59 -26.21
N PRO A 21 -6.97 -8.17 -25.61
CA PRO A 21 -8.01 -8.85 -26.37
C PRO A 21 -8.68 -7.87 -27.31
N LYS A 22 -8.83 -8.28 -28.60
CA LYS A 22 -9.50 -7.48 -29.63
C LYS A 22 -10.91 -7.11 -29.17
N CYS A 23 -11.20 -5.83 -29.20
CA CYS A 23 -12.44 -5.19 -28.83
C CYS A 23 -13.65 -5.87 -29.52
N LEU A 24 -14.48 -6.55 -28.74
CA LEU A 24 -15.84 -6.89 -29.17
C LEU A 24 -16.68 -5.63 -29.11
N SER A 25 -17.25 -5.22 -30.20
CA SER A 25 -18.07 -4.02 -30.41
C SER A 25 -19.40 -4.12 -29.62
N GLY A 26 -19.35 -3.92 -28.34
CA GLY A 26 -20.51 -3.67 -27.50
C GLY A 26 -20.26 -2.35 -26.76
N LYS A 27 -21.11 -1.34 -26.98
CA LYS A 27 -21.05 -0.03 -26.32
C LYS A 27 -21.37 -0.16 -24.83
N LYS A 28 -20.56 -0.87 -24.05
CA LYS A 28 -20.44 -0.67 -22.61
C LYS A 28 -19.58 0.58 -22.43
N LYS A 29 -20.18 1.69 -21.93
CA LYS A 29 -19.42 2.79 -21.37
C LYS A 29 -18.45 2.19 -20.37
N LEU A 30 -17.18 2.14 -20.70
CA LEU A 30 -16.11 1.90 -19.74
C LEU A 30 -16.26 3.00 -18.67
N LYS A 31 -16.75 2.62 -17.51
CA LYS A 31 -16.69 3.47 -16.32
C LYS A 31 -15.19 3.62 -16.06
N VAL A 32 -14.64 4.78 -16.37
CA VAL A 32 -13.26 5.12 -15.98
C VAL A 32 -13.29 5.10 -14.46
N GLU A 33 -12.91 3.99 -13.87
CA GLU A 33 -12.67 3.93 -12.42
C GLU A 33 -11.53 4.89 -12.14
N ILE A 34 -11.83 5.89 -11.34
CA ILE A 34 -10.85 6.90 -10.94
C ILE A 34 -9.85 6.15 -10.05
N MET A 35 -8.63 5.95 -10.58
CA MET A 35 -7.53 5.36 -9.82
C MET A 35 -7.27 6.19 -8.57
N LYS A 36 -7.44 5.56 -7.41
CA LYS A 36 -7.18 6.21 -6.12
C LYS A 36 -5.73 6.05 -5.71
N THR A 37 -5.26 6.98 -4.88
CA THR A 37 -4.02 6.84 -4.15
C THR A 37 -4.35 6.51 -2.71
N ILE A 38 -3.85 5.38 -2.24
CA ILE A 38 -3.99 4.90 -0.88
C ILE A 38 -2.70 5.24 -0.14
N ILE A 39 -2.82 5.91 0.99
CA ILE A 39 -1.71 6.20 1.89
C ILE A 39 -1.98 5.43 3.17
N CYS A 40 -1.11 4.47 3.50
CA CYS A 40 -1.34 3.52 4.57
C CYS A 40 -0.14 3.47 5.53
N ASP A 41 -0.43 3.36 6.83
CA ASP A 41 0.58 3.11 7.86
C ASP A 41 0.92 1.63 7.95
N ILE A 42 2.00 1.28 8.69
CA ILE A 42 2.44 -0.11 8.86
C ILE A 42 2.00 -0.65 10.22
N ASP A 43 2.54 -0.09 11.30
CA ASP A 43 2.52 -0.69 12.63
C ASP A 43 1.17 -0.49 13.32
N GLY A 44 0.46 -1.58 13.61
CA GLY A 44 -0.89 -1.56 14.14
C GLY A 44 -1.99 -1.35 13.09
N THR A 45 -1.60 -1.25 11.79
CA THR A 45 -2.49 -1.04 10.64
C THR A 45 -2.37 -2.17 9.62
N LEU A 46 -1.20 -2.41 9.07
CA LEU A 46 -0.89 -3.52 8.13
C LEU A 46 -0.28 -4.71 8.85
N LEU A 47 0.60 -4.41 9.79
CA LEU A 47 1.30 -5.39 10.62
C LEU A 47 0.95 -5.16 12.10
N ASN A 48 0.97 -6.24 12.87
CA ASN A 48 0.75 -6.17 14.31
C ASN A 48 1.75 -5.21 14.97
N TYR A 49 1.23 -4.35 15.87
CA TYR A 49 2.06 -3.43 16.62
C TYR A 49 2.92 -4.17 17.64
N GLN A 50 4.21 -3.95 17.58
CA GLN A 50 5.14 -4.50 18.59
C GLN A 50 5.76 -3.36 19.37
N HIS A 51 5.41 -3.27 20.63
CA HIS A 51 5.98 -2.30 21.54
C HIS A 51 7.52 -2.38 21.50
N ASP A 52 8.22 -1.23 21.58
CA ASP A 52 9.68 -1.13 21.60
C ASP A 52 10.30 -1.74 22.88
N THR A 53 10.07 -3.02 23.07
CA THR A 53 10.94 -3.80 23.95
C THR A 53 12.25 -3.96 23.19
N ILE A 54 13.35 -3.45 23.78
CA ILE A 54 14.71 -3.65 23.29
C ILE A 54 14.84 -5.13 22.91
N PRO A 55 15.12 -5.48 21.64
CA PRO A 55 15.28 -6.88 21.27
C PRO A 55 16.39 -7.47 22.14
N GLN A 56 16.08 -8.44 22.98
CA GLN A 56 17.12 -9.27 23.57
C GLN A 56 17.89 -9.91 22.41
N ALA A 57 19.22 -9.91 22.49
CA ALA A 57 20.10 -10.41 21.44
C ALA A 57 19.61 -11.79 20.98
N GLY A 58 19.18 -11.90 19.71
CA GLY A 58 18.69 -13.13 19.08
C GLY A 58 17.18 -13.22 18.86
N HIS A 59 16.35 -12.33 19.38
CA HIS A 59 14.92 -12.30 19.04
C HIS A 59 14.64 -11.39 17.86
N THR A 60 14.36 -11.98 16.70
CA THR A 60 13.73 -11.27 15.58
C THR A 60 12.26 -11.04 15.94
N LYS A 61 11.81 -9.76 15.93
CA LYS A 61 10.38 -9.45 16.05
C LYS A 61 9.65 -10.16 14.90
N ASP A 62 8.69 -11.01 15.22
CA ASP A 62 7.89 -11.72 14.20
C ASP A 62 6.66 -10.88 13.88
N TYR A 63 6.78 -10.00 12.86
CA TYR A 63 5.68 -9.20 12.38
C TYR A 63 4.76 -10.08 11.51
N THR A 64 3.49 -10.13 11.88
CA THR A 64 2.44 -10.79 11.12
C THR A 64 1.50 -9.76 10.52
N SER A 65 0.94 -10.06 9.35
CA SER A 65 -0.12 -9.23 8.76
C SER A 65 -1.38 -9.29 9.61
N LEU A 66 -2.06 -8.16 9.69
CA LEU A 66 -3.35 -8.07 10.34
C LEU A 66 -4.47 -8.63 9.43
N PRO A 67 -5.62 -9.04 10.01
CA PRO A 67 -6.74 -9.59 9.25
C PRO A 67 -7.15 -8.70 8.08
N GLY A 68 -7.33 -9.28 6.89
CA GLY A 68 -7.76 -8.60 5.67
C GLY A 68 -6.73 -7.64 5.05
N ALA A 69 -5.60 -7.33 5.70
CA ALA A 69 -4.65 -6.33 5.22
C ALA A 69 -4.01 -6.72 3.88
N VAL A 70 -3.49 -7.94 3.77
CA VAL A 70 -2.84 -8.42 2.54
C VAL A 70 -3.83 -8.53 1.38
N GLU A 71 -5.00 -9.09 1.64
CA GLU A 71 -6.07 -9.30 0.68
C GLU A 71 -6.56 -7.97 0.10
N LYS A 72 -6.82 -6.99 0.96
CA LYS A 72 -7.27 -5.65 0.55
C LYS A 72 -6.21 -4.91 -0.22
N MET A 73 -4.96 -4.89 0.24
CA MET A 73 -3.87 -4.22 -0.45
C MET A 73 -3.67 -4.81 -1.86
N ARG A 74 -3.73 -6.14 -2.02
CA ARG A 74 -3.67 -6.79 -3.33
C ARG A 74 -4.90 -6.51 -4.20
N GLN A 75 -6.09 -6.48 -3.61
CA GLN A 75 -7.30 -6.10 -4.33
C GLN A 75 -7.17 -4.70 -4.92
N TRP A 76 -6.70 -3.73 -4.14
CA TRP A 76 -6.52 -2.35 -4.59
C TRP A 76 -5.40 -2.21 -5.63
N GLU A 77 -4.31 -2.96 -5.49
CA GLU A 77 -3.27 -3.04 -6.53
C GLU A 77 -3.85 -3.52 -7.86
N VAL A 78 -4.64 -4.62 -7.85
CA VAL A 78 -5.30 -5.17 -9.06
C VAL A 78 -6.30 -4.18 -9.65
N GLN A 79 -6.99 -3.38 -8.82
CA GLN A 79 -7.87 -2.30 -9.26
C GLN A 79 -7.12 -1.10 -9.83
N GLY A 80 -5.79 -1.10 -9.80
CA GLY A 80 -4.94 -0.03 -10.32
C GLY A 80 -4.75 1.14 -9.36
N CYS A 81 -5.08 0.99 -8.07
CA CYS A 81 -4.78 2.00 -7.07
C CYS A 81 -3.26 2.17 -6.92
N ARG A 82 -2.83 3.41 -6.64
CA ARG A 82 -1.47 3.69 -6.20
C ARG A 82 -1.39 3.50 -4.69
N ILE A 83 -0.37 2.77 -4.24
CA ILE A 83 -0.19 2.44 -2.83
C ILE A 83 1.09 3.07 -2.31
N ILE A 84 0.95 3.97 -1.35
CA ILE A 84 2.05 4.63 -0.65
C ILE A 84 2.02 4.18 0.81
N ILE A 85 3.07 3.52 1.23
CA ILE A 85 3.25 3.19 2.65
C ILE A 85 4.02 4.32 3.32
N ILE A 86 3.52 4.78 4.48
CA ILE A 86 4.14 5.83 5.29
C ILE A 86 4.28 5.35 6.73
N THR A 87 5.48 5.41 7.29
CA THR A 87 5.74 4.86 8.64
C THR A 87 6.67 5.73 9.48
N GLY A 88 6.48 5.67 10.81
CA GLY A 88 7.39 6.26 11.80
C GLY A 88 8.71 5.50 11.95
N ARG A 89 8.84 4.28 11.41
CA ARG A 89 10.09 3.53 11.47
C ARG A 89 11.24 4.32 10.87
N ARG A 90 12.41 4.21 11.49
CA ARG A 90 13.59 4.98 11.08
C ARG A 90 14.11 4.52 9.73
N GLU A 91 14.73 5.43 8.98
CA GLU A 91 15.34 5.13 7.68
C GLU A 91 16.42 4.01 7.78
N SER A 92 17.11 3.91 8.91
CA SER A 92 18.07 2.83 9.19
C SER A 92 17.45 1.42 9.20
N GLU A 93 16.12 1.32 9.35
CA GLU A 93 15.37 0.06 9.35
C GLU A 93 14.79 -0.30 7.97
N ARG A 94 15.08 0.50 6.93
CA ARG A 94 14.49 0.32 5.58
C ARG A 94 14.64 -1.09 5.04
N THR A 95 15.86 -1.63 5.05
CA THR A 95 16.13 -2.98 4.51
C THR A 95 15.30 -4.04 5.21
N ARG A 96 15.19 -3.95 6.52
CA ARG A 96 14.38 -4.86 7.33
C ARG A 96 12.90 -4.69 7.04
N THR A 97 12.41 -3.46 6.99
CA THR A 97 11.00 -3.15 6.72
C THR A 97 10.57 -3.67 5.35
N ILE A 98 11.41 -3.49 4.32
CA ILE A 98 11.18 -4.05 2.98
C ILE A 98 11.05 -5.57 3.04
N ALA A 99 12.00 -6.25 3.70
CA ALA A 99 11.98 -7.71 3.83
C ALA A 99 10.73 -8.23 4.58
N GLU A 100 10.25 -7.49 5.59
CA GLU A 100 9.01 -7.82 6.31
C GLU A 100 7.78 -7.68 5.42
N LEU A 101 7.63 -6.57 4.69
CA LEU A 101 6.51 -6.35 3.75
C LEU A 101 6.50 -7.38 2.62
N GLU A 102 7.67 -7.70 2.06
CA GLU A 102 7.81 -8.74 1.04
C GLU A 102 7.44 -10.13 1.58
N ARG A 103 7.89 -10.47 2.79
CA ARG A 103 7.59 -11.76 3.42
C ARG A 103 6.10 -11.98 3.63
N VAL A 104 5.37 -10.96 4.05
CA VAL A 104 3.91 -11.05 4.23
C VAL A 104 3.14 -10.84 2.93
N GLY A 105 3.81 -10.32 1.88
CA GLY A 105 3.25 -10.16 0.55
C GLY A 105 2.35 -8.93 0.39
N ILE A 106 2.68 -7.84 1.09
CA ILE A 106 2.01 -6.54 0.95
C ILE A 106 2.61 -5.78 -0.24
N PRO A 107 1.81 -5.47 -1.28
CA PRO A 107 2.26 -4.66 -2.42
C PRO A 107 2.29 -3.17 -2.07
N TYR A 108 3.22 -2.43 -2.68
CA TYR A 108 3.27 -0.96 -2.61
C TYR A 108 4.06 -0.37 -3.78
N ASP A 109 3.76 0.88 -4.13
CA ASP A 109 4.52 1.66 -5.13
C ASP A 109 5.64 2.48 -4.47
N MET A 110 5.40 2.99 -3.26
CA MET A 110 6.35 3.83 -2.52
C MET A 110 6.35 3.48 -1.03
N LEU A 111 7.55 3.51 -0.43
CA LEU A 111 7.75 3.38 1.01
C LEU A 111 8.43 4.64 1.53
N LEU A 112 7.73 5.40 2.36
CA LEU A 112 8.18 6.62 3.00
C LEU A 112 8.41 6.34 4.49
N MET A 113 9.62 6.60 4.98
CA MET A 113 10.04 6.27 6.35
C MET A 113 10.48 7.52 7.11
N GLY A 114 10.60 7.40 8.44
CA GLY A 114 11.08 8.47 9.31
C GLY A 114 10.05 9.56 9.63
N PHE A 115 8.77 9.29 9.39
CA PHE A 115 7.70 10.21 9.76
C PHE A 115 7.39 10.12 11.25
N ALA A 116 7.10 11.28 11.87
CA ALA A 116 6.77 11.32 13.29
C ALA A 116 5.58 10.41 13.63
N ASP A 117 5.62 9.82 14.82
CA ASP A 117 4.58 8.93 15.38
C ASP A 117 3.34 9.71 15.87
N SER A 118 3.33 11.02 15.66
CA SER A 118 2.21 11.93 15.94
C SER A 118 1.19 11.95 14.80
N GLY A 119 0.03 12.58 15.04
CA GLY A 119 -1.05 12.68 14.06
C GLY A 119 -0.58 13.25 12.71
N ARG A 120 -1.18 12.75 11.65
CA ARG A 120 -0.94 13.18 10.26
C ARG A 120 -2.09 14.05 9.77
N VAL A 121 -1.77 15.10 9.04
CA VAL A 121 -2.75 16.00 8.43
C VAL A 121 -2.58 15.92 6.92
N LEU A 122 -3.67 15.58 6.22
CA LEU A 122 -3.73 15.63 4.76
C LEU A 122 -4.50 16.90 4.35
N ILE A 123 -3.85 17.77 3.58
CA ILE A 123 -4.45 19.00 3.06
C ILE A 123 -4.71 18.79 1.57
N ASN A 124 -5.97 18.87 1.16
CA ASN A 124 -6.38 18.74 -0.23
C ASN A 124 -7.51 19.71 -0.54
N ASP A 125 -7.68 20.05 -1.80
CA ASP A 125 -8.79 20.87 -2.29
C ASP A 125 -10.07 20.05 -2.44
N VAL A 126 -11.16 20.74 -2.63
CA VAL A 126 -12.39 20.17 -3.21
C VAL A 126 -12.45 20.54 -4.70
N ASN A 127 -13.02 19.69 -5.53
CA ASN A 127 -13.18 20.02 -6.94
C ASN A 127 -14.23 21.14 -7.14
N SER A 128 -14.36 21.65 -8.39
CA SER A 128 -15.31 22.69 -8.74
C SER A 128 -16.78 22.35 -8.44
N LYS A 129 -17.09 21.08 -8.22
CA LYS A 129 -18.43 20.59 -7.86
C LYS A 129 -18.60 20.38 -6.35
N GLY A 130 -17.62 20.77 -5.54
CA GLY A 130 -17.62 20.57 -4.09
C GLY A 130 -17.35 19.15 -3.61
N THR A 131 -16.87 18.26 -4.50
CA THR A 131 -16.57 16.86 -4.12
C THR A 131 -15.28 16.79 -3.29
N VAL A 132 -15.37 16.20 -2.11
CA VAL A 132 -14.21 15.88 -1.26
C VAL A 132 -13.33 14.84 -1.95
N LYS A 133 -12.03 15.09 -1.99
CA LYS A 133 -11.04 14.22 -2.65
C LYS A 133 -10.17 13.44 -1.66
N ALA A 134 -10.19 13.81 -0.39
CA ALA A 134 -9.39 13.19 0.64
C ALA A 134 -10.28 12.60 1.74
N HIS A 135 -10.05 11.37 2.08
CA HIS A 135 -10.73 10.67 3.16
C HIS A 135 -9.67 10.18 4.15
N ALA A 136 -9.98 10.24 5.44
CA ALA A 136 -9.15 9.67 6.49
C ALA A 136 -9.94 8.53 7.17
N VAL A 137 -9.39 7.33 7.11
CA VAL A 137 -9.92 6.15 7.79
C VAL A 137 -9.07 5.88 9.01
N SER A 138 -9.68 5.79 10.19
CA SER A 138 -9.02 5.45 11.44
C SER A 138 -9.48 4.08 11.89
N LEU A 139 -8.63 3.08 11.73
CA LEU A 139 -8.89 1.73 12.19
C LEU A 139 -8.44 1.58 13.66
N PRO A 140 -9.15 0.79 14.48
CA PRO A 140 -8.64 0.41 15.79
C PRO A 140 -7.31 -0.34 15.62
N ARG A 141 -6.34 -0.03 16.48
CA ARG A 141 -5.01 -0.64 16.43
C ARG A 141 -5.11 -2.18 16.50
N ASP A 142 -4.36 -2.86 15.64
CA ASP A 142 -4.25 -4.31 15.56
C ASP A 142 -5.54 -5.08 15.20
N GLN A 143 -6.60 -4.38 14.76
CA GLN A 143 -7.86 -5.04 14.34
C GLN A 143 -7.86 -5.45 12.86
N GLY A 144 -7.04 -4.81 12.04
CA GLY A 144 -6.98 -5.08 10.61
C GLY A 144 -8.09 -4.41 9.80
N PHE A 145 -8.39 -4.97 8.63
CA PHE A 145 -9.18 -4.32 7.58
C PHE A 145 -10.59 -4.92 7.38
N ASP A 146 -10.85 -6.10 7.93
CA ASP A 146 -12.05 -6.88 7.60
C ASP A 146 -13.36 -6.26 8.10
N GLU A 147 -13.33 -5.53 9.22
CA GLU A 147 -14.52 -4.96 9.83
C GLU A 147 -14.92 -3.58 9.29
N TYR A 148 -14.08 -2.96 8.45
CA TYR A 148 -14.37 -1.63 7.92
C TYR A 148 -15.11 -1.71 6.57
N ASP A 149 -16.19 -0.93 6.43
CA ASP A 149 -16.92 -0.78 5.16
C ASP A 149 -16.17 0.18 4.22
N TRP A 150 -15.31 -0.38 3.37
CA TRP A 150 -14.50 0.37 2.42
C TRP A 150 -15.31 1.10 1.35
N SER A 151 -16.60 0.76 1.16
CA SER A 151 -17.49 1.47 0.24
C SER A 151 -17.76 2.91 0.67
N GLU A 152 -17.66 3.23 1.98
CA GLU A 152 -17.80 4.60 2.50
C GLU A 152 -16.78 5.57 1.89
N VAL A 153 -15.59 5.07 1.57
CA VAL A 153 -14.52 5.84 0.89
C VAL A 153 -14.39 5.46 -0.57
N GLY A 154 -15.34 4.65 -1.08
CA GLY A 154 -15.44 4.23 -2.48
C GLY A 154 -14.31 3.29 -2.93
N LEU A 155 -13.85 2.41 -2.05
CA LEU A 155 -12.86 1.36 -2.29
C LEU A 155 -13.51 -0.03 -2.31
#